data_188e71257ce9b21f665be6cb09b4cdf8
#
_entry.id   188e71257ce9b21f665be6cb09b4cdf8
#
_cell.length_a   1.000
_cell.length_b   1.000
_cell.length_c   1.000
_cell.angle_alpha   90.00
_cell.angle_beta   90.00
_cell.angle_gamma   90.00
#
_symmetry.space_group_name_H-M   'P 1'
#
loop_
_entity.id
_entity.type
_entity.pdbx_description
1 polymer ?
#
loop_
_entity_poly.entity_id
_entity_poly.type
_entity_poly.pdbx_seq_one_letter_code
_entity_poly.pdbx_strand_id
1 'polypeptide(L)'
;MPQFVIERDMPGVGQLSGEQLKGASQGSCDVLRQLGPDIQWVHSYVTDDRIYCIYRAPSEELIRQHAEMAGFPANSIARICATIDPTTAD
;
A
#
# COMPACT_ATOMS: atom_id res chain seq x y z
N MET A 1 -13.69 7.22 -4.68
CA MET A 1 -13.33 6.38 -3.50
C MET A 1 -12.29 7.08 -2.65
N PRO A 2 -12.38 6.94 -1.32
CA PRO A 2 -11.32 7.44 -0.44
C PRO A 2 -9.96 6.82 -0.76
N GLN A 3 -8.91 7.59 -0.50
CA GLN A 3 -7.54 7.09 -0.57
C GLN A 3 -6.98 6.95 0.84
N PHE A 4 -6.08 5.98 1.00
CA PHE A 4 -5.43 5.69 2.28
C PHE A 4 -3.93 5.56 2.09
N VAL A 5 -3.17 5.98 3.10
CA VAL A 5 -1.75 5.67 3.20
C VAL A 5 -1.55 4.61 4.28
N ILE A 6 -0.85 3.54 3.91
CA ILE A 6 -0.53 2.43 4.82
C ILE A 6 0.96 2.47 5.09
N GLU A 7 1.31 2.51 6.37
CA GLU A 7 2.71 2.39 6.81
C GLU A 7 2.95 0.96 7.27
N ARG A 8 3.99 0.33 6.71
CA ARG A 8 4.36 -1.05 7.01
C ARG A 8 5.80 -1.10 7.50
N ASP A 9 6.00 -1.56 8.73
CA ASP A 9 7.33 -1.80 9.27
C ASP A 9 7.85 -3.13 8.71
N MET A 10 8.87 -3.04 7.88
CA MET A 10 9.48 -4.21 7.22
C MET A 10 11.00 -4.06 7.24
N PRO A 11 11.65 -4.41 8.36
CA PRO A 11 13.10 -4.23 8.52
C PRO A 11 13.87 -4.87 7.36
N GLY A 12 14.80 -4.12 6.78
CA GLY A 12 15.63 -4.59 5.69
C GLY A 12 14.98 -4.60 4.31
N VAL A 13 13.74 -4.11 4.18
CA VAL A 13 13.01 -4.15 2.90
C VAL A 13 13.73 -3.38 1.79
N GLY A 14 14.48 -2.33 2.14
CA GLY A 14 15.26 -1.56 1.18
C GLY A 14 16.42 -2.35 0.55
N GLN A 15 16.80 -3.49 1.14
CA GLN A 15 17.84 -4.37 0.64
C GLN A 15 17.32 -5.41 -0.35
N LEU A 16 15.99 -5.51 -0.54
CA LEU A 16 15.41 -6.48 -1.45
C LEU A 16 15.81 -6.17 -2.90
N SER A 17 16.06 -7.24 -3.67
CA SER A 17 16.33 -7.11 -5.09
C SER A 17 15.08 -6.74 -5.87
N GLY A 18 15.24 -6.30 -7.11
CA GLY A 18 14.11 -6.04 -8.00
C GLY A 18 13.24 -7.26 -8.21
N GLU A 19 13.84 -8.46 -8.27
CA GLU A 19 13.10 -9.72 -8.39
C GLU A 19 12.26 -10.03 -7.16
N GLN A 20 12.81 -9.79 -5.97
CA GLN A 20 12.08 -9.98 -4.71
C GLN A 20 10.92 -8.99 -4.59
N LEU A 21 11.13 -7.72 -4.96
CA LEU A 21 10.07 -6.70 -4.99
C LEU A 21 8.98 -7.08 -6.00
N LYS A 22 9.38 -7.61 -7.15
CA LYS A 22 8.43 -8.09 -8.17
C LYS A 22 7.57 -9.23 -7.62
N GLY A 23 8.17 -10.20 -6.94
CA GLY A 23 7.44 -11.31 -6.34
C GLY A 23 6.42 -10.86 -5.31
N ALA A 24 6.83 -9.95 -4.42
CA ALA A 24 5.93 -9.37 -3.42
C ALA A 24 4.78 -8.61 -4.08
N SER A 25 5.06 -7.86 -5.14
CA SER A 25 4.05 -7.11 -5.89
C SER A 25 3.05 -8.05 -6.58
N GLN A 26 3.54 -9.14 -7.17
CA GLN A 26 2.68 -10.15 -7.79
C GLN A 26 1.74 -10.80 -6.77
N GLY A 27 2.26 -11.13 -5.58
CA GLY A 27 1.44 -11.68 -4.50
C GLY A 27 0.35 -10.70 -4.06
N SER A 28 0.68 -9.42 -3.92
CA SER A 28 -0.29 -8.39 -3.61
C SER A 28 -1.37 -8.28 -4.70
N CYS A 29 -0.97 -8.28 -5.96
CA CYS A 29 -1.91 -8.21 -7.08
C CYS A 29 -2.85 -9.42 -7.13
N ASP A 30 -2.37 -10.61 -6.78
CA ASP A 30 -3.21 -11.81 -6.73
C ASP A 30 -4.31 -11.65 -5.68
N VAL A 31 -3.99 -11.12 -4.51
CA VAL A 31 -4.98 -10.84 -3.46
C VAL A 31 -5.96 -9.76 -3.91
N LEU A 32 -5.49 -8.71 -4.57
CA LEU A 32 -6.37 -7.67 -5.10
C LEU A 32 -7.40 -8.23 -6.08
N ARG A 33 -7.00 -9.16 -6.94
CA ARG A 33 -7.93 -9.82 -7.86
C ARG A 33 -9.00 -10.62 -7.11
N GLN A 34 -8.63 -11.28 -6.02
CA GLN A 34 -9.57 -12.04 -5.19
C GLN A 34 -10.58 -11.14 -4.47
N LEU A 35 -10.13 -9.96 -4.01
CA LEU A 35 -10.98 -9.01 -3.30
C LEU A 35 -11.90 -8.23 -4.23
N GLY A 36 -11.59 -8.19 -5.51
CA GLY A 36 -12.41 -7.52 -6.52
C GLY A 36 -12.01 -6.08 -6.80
N PRO A 37 -12.82 -5.35 -7.62
CA PRO A 37 -12.43 -4.05 -8.15
C PRO A 37 -12.54 -2.89 -7.16
N ASP A 38 -13.09 -3.10 -5.97
CA ASP A 38 -13.32 -2.02 -5.00
C ASP A 38 -12.05 -1.58 -4.28
N ILE A 39 -10.99 -2.37 -4.33
CA ILE A 39 -9.70 -2.00 -3.77
C ILE A 39 -8.67 -1.86 -4.89
N GLN A 40 -7.96 -0.74 -4.91
CA GLN A 40 -6.97 -0.44 -5.93
C GLN A 40 -5.67 -0.01 -5.29
N TRP A 41 -4.58 -0.66 -5.69
CA TRP A 41 -3.24 -0.27 -5.30
C TRP A 41 -2.73 0.77 -6.28
N VAL A 42 -2.43 1.97 -5.80
CA VAL A 42 -1.95 3.07 -6.63
C VAL A 42 -0.44 2.94 -6.85
N HIS A 43 0.32 3.00 -5.77
CA HIS A 43 1.78 2.80 -5.77
C HIS A 43 2.27 2.70 -4.34
N SER A 44 3.55 2.37 -4.19
CA SER A 44 4.22 2.30 -2.90
C SER A 44 5.60 2.92 -2.98
N TYR A 45 6.06 3.43 -1.84
CA TYR A 45 7.44 3.89 -1.65
C TYR A 45 8.16 2.93 -0.74
N VAL A 46 9.33 2.44 -1.17
CA VAL A 46 10.17 1.53 -0.39
C VAL A 46 11.32 2.34 0.18
N THR A 47 11.44 2.36 1.51
CA THR A 47 12.57 2.96 2.22
C THR A 47 13.47 1.85 2.77
N ASP A 48 14.46 2.19 3.58
CA ASP A 48 15.36 1.17 4.12
C ASP A 48 14.64 0.11 4.94
N ASP A 49 13.69 0.51 5.77
CA ASP A 49 13.04 -0.36 6.74
C ASP A 49 11.51 -0.30 6.74
N ARG A 50 10.91 0.44 5.80
CA ARG A 50 9.46 0.63 5.73
C ARG A 50 8.98 0.70 4.29
N ILE A 51 7.69 0.36 4.12
CA ILE A 51 6.97 0.62 2.87
C ILE A 51 5.78 1.52 3.19
N TYR A 52 5.57 2.52 2.36
CA TYR A 52 4.40 3.41 2.42
C TYR A 52 3.57 3.16 1.17
N CYS A 53 2.37 2.65 1.35
CA CYS A 53 1.50 2.25 0.24
C CYS A 53 0.29 3.18 0.13
N ILE A 54 -0.05 3.55 -1.09
CA ILE A 54 -1.23 4.34 -1.38
C ILE A 54 -2.27 3.43 -2.03
N TYR A 55 -3.46 3.37 -1.43
CA TYR A 55 -4.57 2.56 -1.91
C TYR A 55 -5.84 3.39 -2.03
N ARG A 56 -6.73 2.96 -2.92
CA ARG A 56 -8.11 3.42 -2.98
C ARG A 56 -9.02 2.29 -2.56
N ALA A 57 -9.91 2.57 -1.63
CA ALA A 57 -10.86 1.57 -1.14
C ALA A 57 -12.04 2.29 -0.48
N PRO A 58 -13.22 1.64 -0.40
CA PRO A 58 -14.38 2.23 0.27
C PRO A 58 -14.22 2.32 1.78
N SER A 59 -13.36 1.48 2.38
CA SER A 59 -13.17 1.45 3.83
C SER A 59 -11.77 0.98 4.21
N GLU A 60 -11.35 1.35 5.43
CA GLU A 60 -10.10 0.85 6.02
C GLU A 60 -10.13 -0.67 6.22
N GLU A 61 -11.30 -1.22 6.52
CA GLU A 61 -11.46 -2.66 6.78
C GLU A 61 -11.06 -3.51 5.59
N LEU A 62 -11.41 -3.08 4.38
CA LEU A 62 -11.03 -3.79 3.16
C LEU A 62 -9.51 -3.78 2.96
N ILE A 63 -8.85 -2.69 3.33
CA ILE A 63 -7.39 -2.59 3.29
C ILE A 63 -6.75 -3.54 4.30
N ARG A 64 -7.31 -3.64 5.50
CA ARG A 64 -6.82 -4.58 6.51
C ARG A 64 -6.99 -6.02 6.05
N GLN A 65 -8.10 -6.33 5.42
CA GLN A 65 -8.35 -7.66 4.87
C GLN A 65 -7.31 -8.01 3.79
N HIS A 66 -6.99 -7.06 2.91
CA HIS A 66 -5.94 -7.24 1.91
C HIS A 66 -4.59 -7.55 2.58
N ALA A 67 -4.23 -6.78 3.60
CA ALA A 67 -2.96 -6.96 4.31
C ALA A 67 -2.86 -8.36 4.94
N GLU A 68 -3.93 -8.83 5.57
CA GLU A 68 -3.98 -10.17 6.16
C GLU A 68 -3.81 -11.26 5.10
N MET A 69 -4.55 -11.17 4.01
CA MET A 69 -4.51 -12.17 2.95
C MET A 69 -3.15 -12.21 2.25
N ALA A 70 -2.53 -11.05 2.05
CA ALA A 70 -1.23 -10.94 1.40
C ALA A 70 -0.05 -11.23 2.36
N GLY A 71 -0.30 -11.27 3.67
CA GLY A 71 0.74 -11.52 4.67
C GLY A 71 1.64 -10.32 4.92
N PHE A 72 1.17 -9.11 4.66
CA PHE A 72 1.93 -7.89 4.93
C PHE A 72 1.49 -7.23 6.23
N PRO A 73 2.43 -6.63 6.99
CA PRO A 73 2.06 -5.85 8.16
C PRO A 73 1.32 -4.57 7.73
N ALA A 74 0.42 -4.09 8.58
CA ALA A 74 -0.25 -2.81 8.40
C ALA A 74 -0.19 -2.07 9.74
N ASN A 75 0.94 -1.45 10.01
CA ASN A 75 1.20 -0.81 11.31
C ASN A 75 0.36 0.45 11.50
N SER A 76 0.12 1.18 10.42
CA SER A 76 -0.71 2.36 10.44
C SER A 76 -1.47 2.48 9.13
N ILE A 77 -2.76 2.80 9.22
CA ILE A 77 -3.62 3.08 8.07
C ILE A 77 -4.29 4.43 8.36
N ALA A 78 -4.09 5.39 7.46
CA ALA A 78 -4.67 6.71 7.61
C ALA A 78 -5.37 7.14 6.32
N ARG A 79 -6.55 7.73 6.46
CA ARG A 79 -7.27 8.28 5.32
C ARG A 79 -6.57 9.55 4.85
N ILE A 80 -6.35 9.66 3.54
CA ILE A 80 -5.77 10.85 2.92
C ILE A 80 -6.89 11.87 2.74
N CYS A 81 -6.71 13.04 3.35
CA CYS A 81 -7.69 14.13 3.24
C CYS A 81 -7.41 15.05 2.07
N ALA A 82 -6.12 15.23 1.73
CA ALA A 82 -5.71 16.08 0.63
C ALA A 82 -4.30 15.69 0.18
N THR A 83 -4.01 15.95 -1.08
CA THR A 83 -2.66 15.84 -1.63
C THR A 83 -2.23 17.24 -2.04
N ILE A 84 -1.08 17.66 -1.56
CA ILE A 84 -0.53 18.98 -1.88
C ILE A 84 0.82 18.83 -2.55
N ASP A 85 1.15 19.80 -3.42
CA ASP A 85 2.42 19.87 -4.12
C ASP A 85 2.74 21.35 -4.41
N PRO A 86 3.87 21.66 -5.09
CA PRO A 86 4.22 23.05 -5.36
C PRO A 86 3.12 23.83 -6.09
N THR A 87 2.31 23.20 -6.92
CA THR A 87 1.23 23.89 -7.63
C THR A 87 0.11 24.32 -6.70
N THR A 88 0.00 23.72 -5.52
CA THR A 88 -0.97 24.12 -4.50
C THR A 88 -0.75 25.55 -4.04
N ALA A 89 0.49 26.05 -4.15
CA ALA A 89 0.86 27.41 -3.77
C ALA A 89 0.49 28.48 -4.82
N ASP A 90 0.06 28.07 -6.00
CA ASP A 90 -0.26 28.99 -7.11
C ASP A 90 -1.59 29.74 -6.91
#